data_08925589e453863fa8f2d359ccb98e81
#
_entry.id   08925589e453863fa8f2d359ccb98e81
#
_cell.length_a   1.000
_cell.length_b   1.000
_cell.length_c   1.000
_cell.angle_alpha   90.00
_cell.angle_beta   90.00
_cell.angle_gamma   90.00
#
_symmetry.space_group_name_H-M   'P 1'
#
loop_
_entity.id
_entity.type
_entity.pdbx_description
1 polymer ?
#
loop_
_entity_poly.entity_id
_entity_poly.type
_entity_poly.pdbx_seq_one_letter_code
_entity_poly.pdbx_strand_id
1 'polypeptide(L)'
;LLLDNEKIKFISHDLNQTALSMNVTGEFKKQNHAFQIFTSSGPLAFLPYANDKASLVWSLKNDSKELHYEKSNLESKVNNYFEKEIGTLKIENTESHKLDFNFAKKLYDENTVIIGNIAHNIHPIAGQGLNLSIKDISLFLEIISKYTSIGYEVQNQMALKEFDQLRKIDNAAYSF
;
A
#
# COMPACT_ATOMS: atom_id res chain seq x y z
N LEU A 1 14.92 8.71 8.26
CA LEU A 1 16.41 8.66 8.40
C LEU A 1 17.16 8.38 7.10
N LEU A 2 16.53 7.80 6.06
CA LEU A 2 17.13 7.61 4.72
C LEU A 2 16.67 8.67 3.71
N LEU A 3 15.68 9.50 4.04
CA LEU A 3 15.09 10.49 3.14
C LEU A 3 15.78 11.86 3.16
N ASP A 4 16.74 12.08 4.06
CA ASP A 4 17.56 13.30 4.10
C ASP A 4 18.66 13.36 3.03
N ASN A 5 18.69 12.38 2.13
CA ASN A 5 19.60 12.42 1.00
C ASN A 5 18.99 13.33 -0.08
N GLU A 6 19.40 14.59 -0.15
CA GLU A 6 18.95 15.59 -1.13
C GLU A 6 19.06 15.15 -2.61
N LYS A 7 19.71 14.01 -2.86
CA LYS A 7 19.99 13.46 -4.18
C LYS A 7 18.81 12.77 -4.85
N ILE A 8 17.87 12.17 -4.07
CA ILE A 8 16.69 11.50 -4.62
C ILE A 8 15.47 12.42 -4.52
N LYS A 9 14.98 12.87 -5.66
CA LYS A 9 13.81 13.74 -5.75
C LYS A 9 12.53 12.91 -5.94
N PHE A 10 11.45 13.34 -5.29
CA PHE A 10 10.13 12.72 -5.38
C PHE A 10 9.14 13.64 -6.11
N ILE A 11 8.16 13.02 -6.75
CA ILE A 11 6.89 13.64 -7.14
C ILE A 11 5.89 13.20 -6.10
N SER A 12 5.31 14.16 -5.38
CA SER A 12 4.30 13.89 -4.36
C SER A 12 2.98 14.52 -4.77
N HIS A 13 1.89 13.80 -4.54
CA HIS A 13 0.54 14.28 -4.75
C HIS A 13 -0.32 13.88 -3.56
N ASP A 14 -0.98 14.86 -2.94
CA ASP A 14 -1.97 14.62 -1.90
C ASP A 14 -3.24 14.07 -2.55
N LEU A 15 -3.64 12.88 -2.17
CA LEU A 15 -4.86 12.24 -2.68
C LEU A 15 -6.13 12.84 -2.07
N ASN A 16 -6.01 13.74 -1.11
CA ASN A 16 -7.12 14.27 -0.32
C ASN A 16 -7.97 13.16 0.32
N GLN A 17 -7.30 12.10 0.75
CA GLN A 17 -7.90 10.93 1.36
C GLN A 17 -7.15 10.48 2.60
N THR A 18 -7.87 9.83 3.50
CA THR A 18 -7.35 9.20 4.72
C THR A 18 -7.83 7.75 4.77
N ALA A 19 -6.92 6.82 4.98
CA ALA A 19 -7.25 5.44 5.31
C ALA A 19 -7.54 5.33 6.81
N LEU A 20 -8.73 4.85 7.14
CA LEU A 20 -9.10 4.45 8.48
C LEU A 20 -8.85 2.94 8.61
N SER A 21 -7.86 2.58 9.38
CA SER A 21 -7.51 1.19 9.69
C SER A 21 -8.15 0.80 11.02
N MET A 22 -8.82 -0.35 11.05
CA MET A 22 -9.51 -0.85 12.23
C MET A 22 -9.15 -2.32 12.44
N ASN A 23 -8.74 -2.69 13.65
CA ASN A 23 -8.69 -4.09 14.04
C ASN A 23 -10.05 -4.50 14.61
N VAL A 24 -10.58 -5.59 14.11
CA VAL A 24 -11.90 -6.08 14.49
C VAL A 24 -11.85 -7.53 14.93
N THR A 25 -12.76 -7.87 15.84
CA THR A 25 -13.01 -9.25 16.28
C THR A 25 -14.46 -9.62 15.99
N GLY A 26 -14.74 -10.93 15.85
CA GLY A 26 -16.09 -11.43 15.63
C GLY A 26 -16.12 -12.91 15.25
N GLU A 27 -17.32 -13.46 15.20
CA GLU A 27 -17.54 -14.81 14.68
C GLU A 27 -17.81 -14.75 13.17
N PHE A 28 -16.76 -14.98 12.37
CA PHE A 28 -16.84 -14.81 10.92
C PHE A 28 -17.48 -16.04 10.25
N LYS A 29 -18.56 -15.82 9.52
CA LYS A 29 -19.27 -16.85 8.73
C LYS A 29 -18.40 -17.39 7.58
N LYS A 30 -17.52 -16.56 7.01
CA LYS A 30 -16.63 -16.89 5.89
C LYS A 30 -15.19 -16.64 6.31
N GLN A 31 -14.57 -17.69 6.83
CA GLN A 31 -13.14 -17.66 7.16
C GLN A 31 -12.30 -17.70 5.88
N ASN A 32 -11.12 -17.11 5.92
CA ASN A 32 -10.16 -17.08 4.78
C ASN A 32 -10.65 -16.38 3.50
N HIS A 33 -11.66 -15.52 3.59
CA HIS A 33 -12.14 -14.73 2.47
C HIS A 33 -11.94 -13.24 2.76
N ALA A 34 -11.15 -12.59 1.93
CA ALA A 34 -11.08 -11.13 1.91
C ALA A 34 -12.28 -10.58 1.12
N PHE A 35 -12.83 -9.46 1.60
CA PHE A 35 -13.92 -8.76 0.94
C PHE A 35 -13.56 -7.30 0.72
N GLN A 36 -14.03 -6.76 -0.38
CA GLN A 36 -13.95 -5.33 -0.64
C GLN A 36 -15.29 -4.83 -1.13
N ILE A 37 -15.77 -3.75 -0.56
CA ILE A 37 -17.02 -3.09 -0.90
C ILE A 37 -16.71 -1.66 -1.30
N PHE A 38 -17.29 -1.19 -2.39
CA PHE A 38 -17.25 0.22 -2.79
C PHE A 38 -18.44 0.94 -2.18
N THR A 39 -18.20 1.63 -1.07
CA THR A 39 -19.24 2.45 -0.41
C THR A 39 -19.32 3.83 -1.05
N SER A 40 -20.36 4.59 -0.74
CA SER A 40 -20.48 6.00 -1.18
C SER A 40 -19.37 6.89 -0.65
N SER A 41 -18.76 6.53 0.49
CA SER A 41 -17.66 7.28 1.12
C SER A 41 -16.28 6.81 0.65
N GLY A 42 -16.19 5.65 -0.01
CA GLY A 42 -14.96 5.09 -0.55
C GLY A 42 -14.86 3.57 -0.36
N PRO A 43 -13.80 2.94 -0.86
CA PRO A 43 -13.59 1.50 -0.74
C PRO A 43 -13.31 1.09 0.70
N LEU A 44 -14.02 0.05 1.15
CA LEU A 44 -13.89 -0.59 2.46
C LEU A 44 -13.50 -2.05 2.26
N ALA A 45 -12.35 -2.44 2.77
CA ALA A 45 -11.82 -3.80 2.68
C ALA A 45 -11.89 -4.50 4.05
N PHE A 46 -12.26 -5.78 4.05
CA PHE A 46 -12.20 -6.70 5.19
C PHE A 46 -11.13 -7.75 4.90
N LEU A 47 -10.14 -7.85 5.76
CA LEU A 47 -8.94 -8.66 5.60
C LEU A 47 -8.76 -9.57 6.82
N PRO A 48 -9.29 -10.81 6.81
CA PRO A 48 -9.14 -11.73 7.93
C PRO A 48 -7.69 -12.24 8.01
N TYR A 49 -7.15 -12.31 9.24
CA TYR A 49 -5.83 -12.88 9.51
C TYR A 49 -5.85 -13.97 10.60
N ALA A 50 -7.00 -14.16 11.25
CA ALA A 50 -7.29 -15.28 12.14
C ALA A 50 -8.78 -15.63 12.06
N ASN A 51 -9.19 -16.70 12.73
CA ASN A 51 -10.58 -17.18 12.70
C ASN A 51 -11.58 -16.15 13.24
N ASP A 52 -11.16 -15.36 14.21
CA ASP A 52 -11.96 -14.38 14.95
C ASP A 52 -11.42 -12.97 14.83
N LYS A 53 -10.38 -12.73 14.00
CA LYS A 53 -9.73 -11.42 13.87
C LYS A 53 -9.53 -11.01 12.43
N ALA A 54 -9.80 -9.75 12.15
CA ALA A 54 -9.57 -9.16 10.85
C ALA A 54 -9.09 -7.70 10.97
N SER A 55 -8.51 -7.21 9.90
CA SER A 55 -8.28 -5.79 9.68
C SER A 55 -9.31 -5.26 8.70
N LEU A 56 -9.89 -4.10 9.01
CA LEU A 56 -10.66 -3.31 8.07
C LEU A 56 -9.84 -2.12 7.63
N VAL A 57 -9.88 -1.81 6.34
CA VAL A 57 -9.25 -0.62 5.79
C VAL A 57 -10.30 0.14 4.98
N TRP A 58 -10.62 1.35 5.40
CA TRP A 58 -11.58 2.20 4.74
C TRP A 58 -10.90 3.46 4.21
N SER A 59 -10.78 3.57 2.90
CA SER A 59 -10.21 4.76 2.27
C SER A 59 -11.31 5.80 2.12
N LEU A 60 -11.21 6.90 2.83
CA LEU A 60 -12.21 7.95 2.94
C LEU A 60 -11.67 9.27 2.39
N LYS A 61 -12.52 10.10 1.78
CA LYS A 61 -12.16 11.49 1.50
C LYS A 61 -11.96 12.25 2.81
N ASN A 62 -11.08 13.25 2.83
CA ASN A 62 -10.77 13.99 4.05
C ASN A 62 -11.96 14.78 4.64
N ASP A 63 -13.00 15.04 3.84
CA ASP A 63 -14.26 15.66 4.27
C ASP A 63 -15.33 14.65 4.72
N SER A 64 -15.02 13.35 4.74
CA SER A 64 -15.96 12.30 5.12
C SER A 64 -16.29 12.35 6.60
N LYS A 65 -17.59 12.26 6.91
CA LYS A 65 -18.10 12.28 8.29
C LYS A 65 -17.60 11.09 9.12
N GLU A 66 -17.37 9.97 8.47
CA GLU A 66 -16.93 8.72 9.07
C GLU A 66 -15.56 8.86 9.77
N LEU A 67 -14.72 9.80 9.36
CA LEU A 67 -13.44 10.11 10.02
C LEU A 67 -13.62 10.69 11.44
N HIS A 68 -14.81 11.23 11.72
CA HIS A 68 -15.15 11.87 12.99
C HIS A 68 -16.16 11.05 13.82
N TYR A 69 -16.49 9.84 13.39
CA TYR A 69 -17.41 8.99 14.14
C TYR A 69 -16.76 8.47 15.43
N GLU A 70 -17.54 8.47 16.49
CA GLU A 70 -17.21 7.69 17.67
C GLU A 70 -17.19 6.19 17.34
N LYS A 71 -16.46 5.42 18.11
CA LYS A 71 -16.27 3.97 17.92
C LYS A 71 -17.61 3.22 17.71
N SER A 72 -18.61 3.52 18.52
CA SER A 72 -19.94 2.88 18.44
C SER A 72 -20.68 3.15 17.12
N ASN A 73 -20.58 4.38 16.64
CA ASN A 73 -21.20 4.78 15.37
C ASN A 73 -20.47 4.14 14.18
N LEU A 74 -19.14 4.10 14.27
CA LEU A 74 -18.30 3.46 13.27
C LEU A 74 -18.57 1.96 13.20
N GLU A 75 -18.65 1.29 14.36
CA GLU A 75 -18.96 -0.13 14.48
C GLU A 75 -20.35 -0.46 13.90
N SER A 76 -21.36 0.34 14.23
CA SER A 76 -22.71 0.19 13.66
C SER A 76 -22.68 0.36 12.13
N LYS A 77 -21.94 1.35 11.62
CA LYS A 77 -21.83 1.62 10.18
C LYS A 77 -21.16 0.48 9.44
N VAL A 78 -20.06 -0.06 9.98
CA VAL A 78 -19.34 -1.18 9.40
C VAL A 78 -20.18 -2.46 9.41
N ASN A 79 -20.89 -2.74 10.51
CA ASN A 79 -21.78 -3.89 10.61
C ASN A 79 -22.90 -3.82 9.56
N ASN A 80 -23.46 -2.66 9.26
CA ASN A 80 -24.47 -2.51 8.20
C ASN A 80 -23.98 -2.98 6.83
N TYR A 81 -22.66 -2.92 6.57
CA TYR A 81 -22.08 -3.42 5.32
C TYR A 81 -21.78 -4.92 5.36
N PHE A 82 -21.32 -5.44 6.50
CA PHE A 82 -20.69 -6.76 6.57
C PHE A 82 -21.49 -7.83 7.32
N GLU A 83 -22.43 -7.46 8.20
CA GLU A 83 -23.11 -8.40 9.09
C GLU A 83 -23.79 -9.56 8.34
N LYS A 84 -24.40 -9.28 7.19
CA LYS A 84 -25.06 -10.31 6.39
C LYS A 84 -24.11 -11.36 5.86
N GLU A 85 -22.96 -10.94 5.34
CA GLU A 85 -22.01 -11.82 4.64
C GLU A 85 -20.96 -12.39 5.58
N ILE A 86 -20.52 -11.63 6.57
CA ILE A 86 -19.38 -11.97 7.42
C ILE A 86 -19.82 -12.29 8.85
N GLY A 87 -20.82 -11.60 9.37
CA GLY A 87 -21.25 -11.67 10.78
C GLY A 87 -20.98 -10.36 11.50
N THR A 88 -21.35 -10.32 12.77
CA THR A 88 -21.21 -9.11 13.59
C THR A 88 -19.75 -8.88 13.95
N LEU A 89 -19.26 -7.67 13.72
CA LEU A 89 -17.91 -7.21 13.99
C LEU A 89 -17.88 -6.29 15.20
N LYS A 90 -16.85 -6.42 16.01
CA LYS A 90 -16.53 -5.50 17.11
C LYS A 90 -15.19 -4.83 16.84
N ILE A 91 -15.16 -3.51 16.84
CA ILE A 91 -13.93 -2.75 16.63
C ILE A 91 -13.11 -2.74 17.92
N GLU A 92 -11.85 -3.15 17.85
CA GLU A 92 -10.92 -3.09 18.99
C GLU A 92 -10.21 -1.74 19.05
N ASN A 93 -9.55 -1.37 17.97
CA ASN A 93 -8.85 -0.09 17.83
C ASN A 93 -9.03 0.50 16.43
N THR A 94 -8.75 1.79 16.32
CA THR A 94 -8.77 2.53 15.05
C THR A 94 -7.52 3.39 14.93
N GLU A 95 -6.97 3.45 13.72
CA GLU A 95 -5.86 4.32 13.36
C GLU A 95 -6.18 5.01 12.05
N SER A 96 -5.77 6.26 11.90
CA SER A 96 -5.94 7.01 10.65
C SER A 96 -4.60 7.35 10.03
N HIS A 97 -4.49 7.12 8.72
CA HIS A 97 -3.29 7.35 7.94
C HIS A 97 -3.63 8.19 6.72
N LYS A 98 -2.98 9.34 6.58
CA LYS A 98 -3.12 10.17 5.39
C LYS A 98 -2.61 9.39 4.17
N LEU A 99 -3.36 9.46 3.07
CA LEU A 99 -2.98 8.81 1.82
C LEU A 99 -2.34 9.82 0.89
N ASP A 100 -1.05 9.65 0.68
CA ASP A 100 -0.25 10.42 -0.25
C ASP A 100 0.28 9.50 -1.35
N PHE A 101 0.29 10.01 -2.56
CA PHE A 101 0.97 9.37 -3.68
C PHE A 101 2.38 9.94 -3.79
N ASN A 102 3.38 9.07 -3.74
CA ASN A 102 4.77 9.48 -3.84
C ASN A 102 5.50 8.60 -4.86
N PHE A 103 6.24 9.24 -5.76
CA PHE A 103 7.05 8.56 -6.76
C PHE A 103 8.46 9.16 -6.81
N ALA A 104 9.47 8.30 -6.70
CA ALA A 104 10.85 8.74 -6.89
C ALA A 104 11.12 9.01 -8.37
N LYS A 105 11.68 10.18 -8.66
CA LYS A 105 12.11 10.55 -10.03
C LYS A 105 13.25 9.69 -10.54
N LYS A 106 14.05 9.15 -9.64
CA LYS A 106 15.17 8.26 -9.91
C LYS A 106 15.28 7.26 -8.77
N LEU A 107 15.41 5.97 -9.10
CA LEU A 107 15.43 4.88 -8.11
C LEU A 107 16.81 4.58 -7.56
N TYR A 108 17.83 5.26 -8.02
CA TYR A 108 19.22 5.02 -7.59
C TYR A 108 20.05 6.30 -7.53
N ASP A 109 21.10 6.24 -6.77
CA ASP A 109 22.22 7.19 -6.77
C ASP A 109 23.53 6.38 -6.78
N GLU A 110 24.68 7.01 -6.57
CA GLU A 110 26.01 6.38 -6.67
C GLU A 110 26.13 5.04 -5.96
N ASN A 111 25.65 4.95 -4.70
CA ASN A 111 25.75 3.76 -3.86
C ASN A 111 24.42 3.34 -3.20
N THR A 112 23.31 3.87 -3.68
CA THR A 112 22.00 3.65 -3.06
C THR A 112 20.98 3.28 -4.12
N VAL A 113 20.19 2.26 -3.84
CA VAL A 113 18.97 1.92 -4.61
C VAL A 113 17.79 1.97 -3.67
N ILE A 114 16.70 2.60 -4.12
CA ILE A 114 15.44 2.61 -3.39
C ILE A 114 14.42 1.71 -4.08
N ILE A 115 13.74 0.89 -3.28
CA ILE A 115 12.74 -0.09 -3.72
C ILE A 115 11.53 -0.07 -2.81
N GLY A 116 10.41 -0.58 -3.28
CA GLY A 116 9.18 -0.71 -2.50
C GLY A 116 8.53 0.64 -2.17
N ASN A 117 7.85 0.74 -1.04
CA ASN A 117 7.05 1.91 -0.67
C ASN A 117 7.85 3.22 -0.57
N ILE A 118 9.16 3.16 -0.38
CA ILE A 118 10.02 4.35 -0.43
C ILE A 118 10.14 4.87 -1.87
N ALA A 119 10.23 3.95 -2.82
CA ALA A 119 10.36 4.28 -4.24
C ALA A 119 9.02 4.75 -4.85
N HIS A 120 7.94 4.12 -4.43
CA HIS A 120 6.60 4.37 -4.92
C HIS A 120 5.56 4.06 -3.85
N ASN A 121 4.90 5.09 -3.35
CA ASN A 121 3.73 4.95 -2.49
C ASN A 121 2.48 5.17 -3.34
N ILE A 122 1.73 4.11 -3.58
CA ILE A 122 0.50 4.14 -4.38
C ILE A 122 -0.73 4.00 -3.48
N HIS A 123 -1.89 4.37 -4.01
CA HIS A 123 -3.16 4.19 -3.32
C HIS A 123 -3.35 2.72 -2.89
N PRO A 124 -3.80 2.45 -1.65
CA PRO A 124 -3.93 1.09 -1.11
C PRO A 124 -5.05 0.24 -1.75
N ILE A 125 -5.59 0.65 -2.88
CA ILE A 125 -6.59 -0.15 -3.62
C ILE A 125 -5.99 -1.51 -3.95
N ALA A 126 -6.65 -2.55 -3.48
CA ALA A 126 -6.29 -3.96 -3.69
C ALA A 126 -4.92 -4.41 -3.15
N GLY A 127 -4.30 -3.67 -2.20
CA GLY A 127 -3.07 -4.13 -1.55
C GLY A 127 -1.84 -4.27 -2.47
N GLN A 128 -1.77 -3.49 -3.55
CA GLN A 128 -0.75 -3.66 -4.60
C GLN A 128 0.66 -3.22 -4.19
N GLY A 129 0.81 -2.43 -3.11
CA GLY A 129 2.12 -1.93 -2.66
C GLY A 129 3.15 -3.04 -2.41
N LEU A 130 2.75 -4.12 -1.71
CA LEU A 130 3.62 -5.27 -1.48
C LEU A 130 4.00 -5.98 -2.79
N ASN A 131 3.04 -6.15 -3.70
CA ASN A 131 3.27 -6.80 -4.99
C ASN A 131 4.28 -6.02 -5.84
N LEU A 132 4.19 -4.69 -5.85
CA LEU A 132 5.17 -3.83 -6.52
C LEU A 132 6.55 -3.95 -5.87
N SER A 133 6.61 -3.98 -4.55
CA SER A 133 7.89 -4.16 -3.82
C SER A 133 8.55 -5.49 -4.14
N ILE A 134 7.79 -6.58 -4.23
CA ILE A 134 8.31 -7.90 -4.64
C ILE A 134 8.82 -7.87 -6.08
N LYS A 135 8.09 -7.21 -6.99
CA LYS A 135 8.54 -7.02 -8.38
C LYS A 135 9.82 -6.20 -8.46
N ASP A 136 9.98 -5.17 -7.65
CA ASP A 136 11.22 -4.38 -7.57
C ASP A 136 12.40 -5.28 -7.20
N ILE A 137 12.24 -6.07 -6.13
CA ILE A 137 13.29 -6.98 -5.65
C ILE A 137 13.63 -8.01 -6.73
N SER A 138 12.64 -8.64 -7.34
CA SER A 138 12.84 -9.66 -8.37
C SER A 138 13.62 -9.10 -9.56
N LEU A 139 13.19 -7.97 -10.11
CA LEU A 139 13.87 -7.34 -11.24
C LEU A 139 15.27 -6.85 -10.87
N PHE A 140 15.45 -6.29 -9.67
CA PHE A 140 16.78 -5.85 -9.21
C PHE A 140 17.75 -7.01 -9.13
N LEU A 141 17.35 -8.15 -8.55
CA LEU A 141 18.18 -9.35 -8.46
C LEU A 141 18.52 -9.92 -9.84
N GLU A 142 17.57 -9.94 -10.77
CA GLU A 142 17.77 -10.39 -12.14
C GLU A 142 18.85 -9.55 -12.85
N ILE A 143 18.72 -8.22 -12.78
CA ILE A 143 19.68 -7.30 -13.41
C ILE A 143 21.05 -7.41 -12.78
N ILE A 144 21.16 -7.42 -11.44
CA ILE A 144 22.43 -7.55 -10.75
C ILE A 144 23.10 -8.88 -11.12
N SER A 145 22.34 -9.99 -11.13
CA SER A 145 22.86 -11.31 -11.52
C SER A 145 23.39 -11.31 -12.96
N LYS A 146 22.66 -10.67 -13.89
CA LYS A 146 23.09 -10.51 -15.28
C LYS A 146 24.45 -9.78 -15.37
N TYR A 147 24.59 -8.65 -14.69
CA TYR A 147 25.82 -7.84 -14.77
C TYR A 147 26.99 -8.49 -14.04
N THR A 148 26.77 -9.11 -12.88
CA THR A 148 27.82 -9.81 -12.14
C THR A 148 28.33 -11.05 -12.88
N SER A 149 27.47 -11.76 -13.61
CA SER A 149 27.84 -12.93 -14.41
C SER A 149 28.84 -12.60 -15.54
N ILE A 150 28.87 -11.35 -16.00
CA ILE A 150 29.80 -10.86 -17.02
C ILE A 150 30.95 -10.01 -16.42
N GLY A 151 31.15 -10.07 -15.10
CA GLY A 151 32.31 -9.50 -14.40
C GLY A 151 32.14 -8.06 -13.92
N TYR A 152 30.95 -7.47 -13.96
CA TYR A 152 30.71 -6.15 -13.35
C TYR A 152 30.45 -6.26 -11.85
N GLU A 153 30.76 -5.20 -11.12
CA GLU A 153 30.43 -5.08 -9.71
C GLU A 153 28.92 -4.80 -9.50
N VAL A 154 28.40 -5.15 -8.32
CA VAL A 154 26.98 -4.95 -7.95
C VAL A 154 26.53 -3.49 -8.08
N GLN A 155 27.42 -2.54 -7.78
CA GLN A 155 27.16 -1.10 -7.87
C GLN A 155 27.35 -0.50 -9.28
N ASN A 156 27.38 -1.34 -10.31
CA ASN A 156 27.59 -0.88 -11.68
C ASN A 156 26.46 0.09 -12.10
N GLN A 157 26.84 1.29 -12.51
CA GLN A 157 25.89 2.34 -12.89
C GLN A 157 25.01 1.99 -14.09
N MET A 158 25.46 1.09 -14.97
CA MET A 158 24.66 0.61 -16.11
C MET A 158 23.54 -0.30 -15.62
N ALA A 159 23.83 -1.20 -14.65
CA ALA A 159 22.83 -2.06 -14.03
C ALA A 159 21.76 -1.24 -13.29
N LEU A 160 22.19 -0.25 -12.50
CA LEU A 160 21.29 0.63 -11.75
C LEU A 160 20.41 1.47 -12.67
N LYS A 161 20.95 1.94 -13.78
CA LYS A 161 20.20 2.68 -14.80
C LYS A 161 19.17 1.79 -15.53
N GLU A 162 19.55 0.56 -15.88
CA GLU A 162 18.63 -0.41 -16.49
C GLU A 162 17.46 -0.72 -15.56
N PHE A 163 17.75 -0.93 -14.27
CA PHE A 163 16.72 -1.12 -13.25
C PHE A 163 15.74 0.06 -13.17
N ASP A 164 16.25 1.28 -13.07
CA ASP A 164 15.44 2.51 -13.00
C ASP A 164 14.54 2.65 -14.23
N GLN A 165 15.08 2.40 -15.43
CA GLN A 165 14.32 2.52 -16.68
C GLN A 165 13.19 1.51 -16.77
N LEU A 166 13.45 0.23 -16.49
CA LEU A 166 12.45 -0.84 -16.57
C LEU A 166 11.36 -0.66 -15.51
N ARG A 167 11.71 -0.27 -14.29
CA ARG A 167 10.73 -0.01 -13.24
C ARG A 167 9.85 1.19 -13.53
N LYS A 168 10.38 2.23 -14.17
CA LYS A 168 9.56 3.38 -14.58
C LYS A 168 8.52 3.02 -15.62
N ILE A 169 8.86 2.16 -16.57
CA ILE A 169 7.90 1.68 -17.58
C ILE A 169 6.77 0.90 -16.90
N ASP A 170 7.12 -0.04 -16.03
CA ASP A 170 6.12 -0.83 -15.30
C ASP A 170 5.25 0.05 -14.41
N ASN A 171 5.87 0.96 -13.65
CA ASN A 171 5.17 1.83 -12.72
C ASN A 171 4.24 2.84 -13.42
N ALA A 172 4.56 3.26 -14.65
CA ALA A 172 3.67 4.12 -15.44
C ALA A 172 2.31 3.47 -15.69
N ALA A 173 2.24 2.15 -15.78
CA ALA A 173 0.98 1.42 -15.94
C ALA A 173 0.08 1.45 -14.68
N TYR A 174 0.62 1.79 -13.51
CA TYR A 174 -0.12 1.90 -12.25
C TYR A 174 -0.43 3.34 -11.83
N SER A 175 -0.02 4.32 -12.67
CA SER A 175 -0.17 5.75 -12.38
C SER A 175 -1.43 6.37 -13.00
N PHE A 176 -2.31 5.56 -13.63
CA PHE A 176 -3.55 5.99 -14.27
C PHE A 176 -4.78 5.35 -13.65
#